data_2ea9341acf3388e89a309a5f946e8a7d
#
_entry.id   2ea9341acf3388e89a309a5f946e8a7d
#
_cell.length_a   1.000
_cell.length_b   1.000
_cell.length_c   1.000
_cell.angle_alpha   90.00
_cell.angle_beta   90.00
_cell.angle_gamma   90.00
#
_symmetry.space_group_name_H-M   'P 1'
#
loop_
_entity.id
_entity.type
_entity.pdbx_description
1 polymer ?
#
loop_
_entity_poly.entity_id
_entity_poly.type
_entity_poly.pdbx_seq_one_letter_code
_entity_poly.pdbx_strand_id
1 'polypeptide(L)'
;MKKIITKDYATMSELAAAIVLDKMMLSKRVNLSLTAGNTPLGMYEILIDKLQKMNFDRSNIHYYNFDEVPLAGERYGLTMSALKTAFYDRVHIDDGNLHELNAQNNQVFDQKILQDGGIDLIV
;
A
#
# COMPACT_ATOMS: atom_id res chain seq x y z
N MET A 1 15.96 5.35 -16.54
CA MET A 1 15.29 4.36 -15.65
C MET A 1 16.34 3.52 -14.95
N LYS A 2 16.27 3.39 -13.61
CA LYS A 2 17.15 2.51 -12.84
C LYS A 2 16.56 1.10 -12.83
N LYS A 3 17.34 0.10 -13.25
CA LYS A 3 16.95 -1.32 -13.24
C LYS A 3 17.79 -2.06 -12.20
N ILE A 4 17.13 -2.83 -11.33
CA ILE A 4 17.78 -3.70 -10.35
C ILE A 4 17.36 -5.13 -10.66
N ILE A 5 18.32 -6.02 -10.83
CA ILE A 5 18.08 -7.45 -11.07
C ILE A 5 18.50 -8.19 -9.80
N THR A 6 17.60 -8.99 -9.27
CA THR A 6 17.85 -9.85 -8.11
C THR A 6 18.01 -11.30 -8.53
N LYS A 7 18.66 -12.09 -7.69
CA LYS A 7 18.94 -13.51 -7.99
C LYS A 7 17.69 -14.40 -7.91
N ASP A 8 16.71 -14.01 -7.09
CA ASP A 8 15.51 -14.80 -6.81
C ASP A 8 14.36 -13.93 -6.27
N TYR A 9 13.20 -14.52 -6.13
CA TYR A 9 12.00 -13.89 -5.60
C TYR A 9 12.16 -13.40 -4.15
N ALA A 10 12.84 -14.17 -3.30
CA ALA A 10 13.05 -13.78 -1.91
C ALA A 10 13.88 -12.50 -1.81
N THR A 11 14.99 -12.42 -2.53
CA THR A 11 15.84 -11.22 -2.56
C THR A 11 15.10 -10.02 -3.18
N MET A 12 14.26 -10.25 -4.20
CA MET A 12 13.40 -9.19 -4.76
C MET A 12 12.42 -8.66 -3.70
N SER A 13 11.77 -9.56 -2.96
CA SER A 13 10.81 -9.21 -1.92
C SER A 13 11.47 -8.44 -0.77
N GLU A 14 12.67 -8.85 -0.34
CA GLU A 14 13.46 -8.15 0.67
C GLU A 14 13.82 -6.72 0.23
N LEU A 15 14.27 -6.56 -1.00
CA LEU A 15 14.63 -5.25 -1.54
C LEU A 15 13.41 -4.35 -1.68
N ALA A 16 12.29 -4.88 -2.19
CA ALA A 16 11.03 -4.13 -2.30
C ALA A 16 10.53 -3.68 -0.93
N ALA A 17 10.53 -4.59 0.06
CA ALA A 17 10.16 -4.25 1.44
C ALA A 17 11.06 -3.17 2.04
N ALA A 18 12.37 -3.22 1.79
CA ALA A 18 13.30 -2.19 2.26
C ALA A 18 13.00 -0.82 1.65
N ILE A 19 12.68 -0.75 0.36
CA ILE A 19 12.32 0.50 -0.33
C ILE A 19 11.03 1.08 0.24
N VAL A 20 10.01 0.25 0.45
CA VAL A 20 8.73 0.69 1.05
C VAL A 20 8.95 1.18 2.48
N LEU A 21 9.69 0.43 3.28
CA LEU A 21 9.98 0.77 4.67
C LEU A 21 10.76 2.09 4.79
N ASP A 22 11.74 2.31 3.91
CA ASP A 22 12.49 3.57 3.85
C ASP A 22 11.55 4.77 3.65
N LYS A 23 10.56 4.65 2.77
CA LYS A 23 9.51 5.67 2.60
C LYS A 23 8.64 5.85 3.84
N MET A 24 8.21 4.74 4.46
CA MET A 24 7.38 4.77 5.67
C MET A 24 8.06 5.46 6.85
N MET A 25 9.38 5.44 6.93
CA MET A 25 10.16 6.05 8.02
C MET A 25 10.38 7.56 7.87
N LEU A 26 9.92 8.18 6.80
CA LEU A 26 10.00 9.63 6.65
C LEU A 26 9.09 10.35 7.66
N SER A 27 9.55 11.48 8.19
CA SER A 27 8.80 12.27 9.19
C SER A 27 7.72 13.17 8.59
N LYS A 28 7.57 13.20 7.27
CA LYS A 28 6.50 13.92 6.55
C LYS A 28 5.35 12.98 6.19
N ARG A 29 4.22 13.55 5.72
CA ARG A 29 3.16 12.74 5.09
C ARG A 29 3.74 11.90 3.96
N VAL A 30 3.38 10.63 3.94
CA VAL A 30 3.78 9.66 2.92
C VAL A 30 2.52 9.04 2.34
N ASN A 31 2.35 9.15 1.04
CA ASN A 31 1.23 8.58 0.29
C ASN A 31 1.72 7.38 -0.51
N LEU A 32 1.30 6.20 -0.11
CA LEU A 32 1.65 4.93 -0.74
C LEU A 32 0.49 4.39 -1.56
N SER A 33 0.79 3.75 -2.68
CA SER A 33 -0.16 2.94 -3.42
C SER A 33 0.38 1.53 -3.56
N LEU A 34 -0.33 0.57 -2.98
CA LEU A 34 0.07 -0.83 -2.95
C LEU A 34 -0.79 -1.64 -3.93
N THR A 35 -0.19 -2.64 -4.57
CA THR A 35 -0.87 -3.49 -5.55
C THR A 35 -1.30 -4.82 -4.95
N ALA A 36 -2.45 -5.31 -5.40
CA ALA A 36 -2.89 -6.67 -5.13
C ALA A 36 -2.17 -7.69 -6.02
N GLY A 37 -2.42 -8.97 -5.80
CA GLY A 37 -1.87 -10.07 -6.59
C GLY A 37 -0.79 -10.86 -5.86
N ASN A 38 -0.23 -11.86 -6.54
CA ASN A 38 0.70 -12.81 -5.93
C ASN A 38 2.14 -12.28 -5.83
N THR A 39 2.54 -11.41 -6.75
CA THR A 39 3.92 -10.91 -6.81
C THR A 39 4.36 -10.17 -5.54
N PRO A 40 3.56 -9.28 -4.93
CA PRO A 40 3.98 -8.53 -3.75
C PRO A 40 3.83 -9.28 -2.42
N LEU A 41 3.27 -10.49 -2.39
CA LEU A 41 2.98 -11.20 -1.13
C LEU A 41 4.23 -11.39 -0.25
N GLY A 42 5.36 -11.77 -0.84
CA GLY A 42 6.61 -11.91 -0.09
C GLY A 42 7.09 -10.59 0.52
N MET A 43 6.93 -9.48 -0.20
CA MET A 43 7.21 -8.16 0.32
C MET A 43 6.29 -7.81 1.50
N TYR A 44 4.98 -8.09 1.41
CA TYR A 44 4.04 -7.82 2.50
C TYR A 44 4.35 -8.62 3.76
N GLU A 45 4.70 -9.91 3.65
CA GLU A 45 5.09 -10.71 4.81
C GLU A 45 6.31 -10.11 5.53
N ILE A 46 7.30 -9.65 4.78
CA ILE A 46 8.50 -9.01 5.34
C ILE A 46 8.15 -7.69 6.01
N LEU A 47 7.32 -6.86 5.36
CA LEU A 47 6.86 -5.58 5.92
C LEU A 47 6.09 -5.78 7.22
N ILE A 48 5.15 -6.73 7.26
CA ILE A 48 4.36 -7.03 8.45
C ILE A 48 5.27 -7.42 9.61
N ASP A 49 6.21 -8.35 9.40
CA ASP A 49 7.17 -8.78 10.42
C ASP A 49 7.99 -7.59 10.97
N LYS A 50 8.48 -6.74 10.07
CA LYS A 50 9.24 -5.54 10.47
C LYS A 50 8.38 -4.54 11.22
N LEU A 51 7.18 -4.21 10.73
CA LEU A 51 6.28 -3.25 11.35
C LEU A 51 5.77 -3.69 12.72
N GLN A 52 5.65 -5.01 12.96
CA GLN A 52 5.31 -5.56 14.26
C GLN A 52 6.46 -5.44 15.29
N LYS A 53 7.71 -5.47 14.82
CA LYS A 53 8.92 -5.37 15.65
C LYS A 53 9.42 -3.95 15.86
N MET A 54 9.09 -3.04 14.96
CA MET A 54 9.52 -1.65 15.02
C MET A 54 8.45 -0.78 15.68
N ASN A 55 8.92 0.11 16.57
CA ASN A 55 8.03 1.09 17.21
C ASN A 55 8.35 2.50 16.68
N PHE A 56 7.58 2.95 15.70
CA PHE A 56 7.61 4.32 15.20
C PHE A 56 6.20 4.79 14.85
N ASP A 57 6.00 6.11 14.86
CA ASP A 57 4.72 6.71 14.49
C ASP A 57 4.44 6.49 13.00
N ARG A 58 3.27 5.97 12.69
CA ARG A 58 2.78 5.69 11.33
C ARG A 58 1.55 6.51 10.97
N SER A 59 1.16 7.46 11.81
CA SER A 59 -0.02 8.31 11.59
C SER A 59 0.10 9.20 10.35
N ASN A 60 1.33 9.42 9.85
CA ASN A 60 1.62 10.18 8.65
C ASN A 60 1.57 9.35 7.35
N ILE A 61 1.38 8.03 7.44
CA ILE A 61 1.36 7.13 6.27
C ILE A 61 -0.07 6.92 5.80
N HIS A 62 -0.31 7.28 4.54
CA HIS A 62 -1.61 7.14 3.89
C HIS A 62 -1.51 6.14 2.74
N TYR A 63 -2.57 5.35 2.55
CA TYR A 63 -2.64 4.28 1.54
C TYR A 63 -3.78 4.58 0.58
N TYR A 64 -3.48 4.52 -0.72
CA TYR A 64 -4.42 4.81 -1.81
C TYR A 64 -4.52 3.61 -2.73
N ASN A 65 -5.72 3.16 -3.04
CA ASN A 65 -5.91 2.21 -4.12
C ASN A 65 -5.79 2.95 -5.46
N PHE A 66 -5.10 2.35 -6.44
CA PHE A 66 -5.01 2.91 -7.80
C PHE A 66 -5.91 2.18 -8.79
N ASP A 67 -6.43 1.01 -8.44
CA ASP A 67 -7.41 0.25 -9.19
C ASP A 67 -8.42 -0.42 -8.27
N GLU A 68 -9.58 -0.77 -8.81
CA GLU A 68 -10.57 -1.56 -8.10
C GLU A 68 -11.50 -2.27 -9.09
N VAL A 69 -11.86 -3.51 -8.77
CA VAL A 69 -12.91 -4.27 -9.47
C VAL A 69 -14.10 -4.40 -8.51
N PRO A 70 -15.16 -3.60 -8.70
CA PRO A 70 -16.33 -3.66 -7.83
C PRO A 70 -17.01 -5.05 -7.89
N LEU A 71 -17.46 -5.52 -6.74
CA LEU A 71 -18.22 -6.76 -6.61
C LEU A 71 -19.65 -6.44 -6.19
N ALA A 72 -20.63 -6.94 -6.93
CA ALA A 72 -22.04 -6.69 -6.66
C ALA A 72 -22.46 -7.24 -5.29
N GLY A 73 -23.03 -6.37 -4.45
CA GLY A 73 -23.47 -6.73 -3.10
C GLY A 73 -22.37 -6.79 -2.03
N GLU A 74 -21.12 -6.61 -2.39
CA GLU A 74 -20.00 -6.61 -1.44
C GLU A 74 -19.62 -5.19 -1.01
N ARG A 75 -19.13 -5.06 0.24
CA ARG A 75 -18.63 -3.76 0.76
C ARG A 75 -17.36 -3.31 0.05
N TYR A 76 -16.48 -4.25 -0.25
CA TYR A 76 -15.20 -4.00 -0.91
C TYR A 76 -15.13 -4.72 -2.24
N GLY A 77 -14.43 -4.14 -3.20
CA GLY A 77 -14.09 -4.80 -4.44
C GLY A 77 -12.94 -5.80 -4.28
N LEU A 78 -12.53 -6.39 -5.38
CA LEU A 78 -11.52 -7.45 -5.42
C LEU A 78 -10.14 -6.96 -4.92
N THR A 79 -9.70 -5.78 -5.38
CA THR A 79 -8.38 -5.23 -5.02
C THR A 79 -8.32 -4.89 -3.54
N MET A 80 -9.31 -4.17 -3.01
CA MET A 80 -9.33 -3.81 -1.59
C MET A 80 -9.41 -5.05 -0.71
N SER A 81 -10.26 -6.04 -1.04
CA SER A 81 -10.39 -7.28 -0.28
C SER A 81 -9.07 -8.06 -0.23
N ALA A 82 -8.37 -8.15 -1.36
CA ALA A 82 -7.06 -8.79 -1.44
C ALA A 82 -5.99 -8.06 -0.60
N LEU A 83 -5.93 -6.73 -0.69
CA LEU A 83 -4.98 -5.91 0.08
C LEU A 83 -5.27 -5.94 1.58
N LYS A 84 -6.54 -5.94 1.99
CA LYS A 84 -6.92 -6.10 3.39
C LYS A 84 -6.40 -7.42 3.96
N THR A 85 -6.66 -8.52 3.27
CA THR A 85 -6.20 -9.85 3.69
C THR A 85 -4.68 -9.96 3.69
N ALA A 86 -4.01 -9.46 2.66
CA ALA A 86 -2.56 -9.59 2.52
C ALA A 86 -1.77 -8.66 3.44
N PHE A 87 -2.28 -7.46 3.74
CA PHE A 87 -1.51 -6.45 4.44
C PHE A 87 -2.32 -5.58 5.41
N TYR A 88 -3.38 -4.88 4.98
CA TYR A 88 -3.98 -3.80 5.75
C TYR A 88 -4.56 -4.25 7.10
N ASP A 89 -5.25 -5.39 7.15
CA ASP A 89 -5.85 -5.91 8.39
C ASP A 89 -4.80 -6.52 9.35
N ARG A 90 -3.57 -6.73 8.87
CA ARG A 90 -2.46 -7.31 9.64
C ARG A 90 -1.54 -6.24 10.25
N VAL A 91 -1.67 -4.99 9.80
CA VAL A 91 -0.91 -3.86 10.31
C VAL A 91 -1.88 -2.75 10.71
N HIS A 92 -1.99 -2.37 11.94
CA HIS A 92 -2.95 -1.38 12.43
C HIS A 92 -2.88 -0.07 11.64
N ILE A 93 -3.82 0.15 10.72
CA ILE A 93 -3.97 1.36 9.92
C ILE A 93 -5.24 2.07 10.40
N ASP A 94 -5.12 3.35 10.73
CA ASP A 94 -6.29 4.17 11.06
C ASP A 94 -7.18 4.35 9.84
N ASP A 95 -8.50 4.27 10.02
CA ASP A 95 -9.47 4.37 8.91
C ASP A 95 -9.29 5.66 8.09
N GLY A 96 -8.91 6.76 8.72
CA GLY A 96 -8.63 8.02 8.04
C GLY A 96 -7.39 8.00 7.14
N ASN A 97 -6.54 6.99 7.25
CA ASN A 97 -5.32 6.84 6.47
C ASN A 97 -5.47 5.85 5.31
N LEU A 98 -6.59 5.13 5.23
CA LEU A 98 -6.90 4.20 4.16
C LEU A 98 -7.91 4.81 3.19
N HIS A 99 -7.47 5.12 1.99
CA HIS A 99 -8.24 5.80 0.94
C HIS A 99 -8.64 4.79 -0.13
N GLU A 100 -9.85 4.26 -0.04
CA GLU A 100 -10.36 3.31 -1.02
C GLU A 100 -10.84 4.01 -2.30
N LEU A 101 -10.58 3.39 -3.44
CA LEU A 101 -11.22 3.70 -4.70
C LEU A 101 -12.50 2.86 -4.83
N ASN A 102 -13.62 3.48 -5.18
CA ASN A 102 -14.90 2.78 -5.36
C ASN A 102 -15.77 3.43 -6.45
N ALA A 103 -16.92 2.84 -6.73
CA ALA A 103 -17.83 3.34 -7.77
C ALA A 103 -18.41 4.74 -7.48
N GLN A 104 -18.44 5.16 -6.22
CA GLN A 104 -18.98 6.45 -5.82
C GLN A 104 -17.97 7.59 -5.96
N ASN A 105 -16.66 7.31 -5.87
CA ASN A 105 -15.62 8.33 -5.87
C ASN A 105 -14.64 8.28 -7.05
N ASN A 106 -14.77 7.32 -7.94
CA ASN A 106 -13.83 7.09 -9.05
C ASN A 106 -13.63 8.29 -9.97
N GLN A 107 -14.64 9.16 -10.13
CA GLN A 107 -14.54 10.34 -10.99
C GLN A 107 -13.75 11.51 -10.38
N VAL A 108 -13.53 11.50 -9.06
CA VAL A 108 -12.88 12.59 -8.33
C VAL A 108 -11.66 12.12 -7.52
N PHE A 109 -11.32 10.84 -7.60
CA PHE A 109 -10.27 10.24 -6.79
C PHE A 109 -8.87 10.75 -7.15
N ASP A 110 -8.63 11.05 -8.42
CA ASP A 110 -7.41 11.68 -8.90
C ASP A 110 -7.23 13.09 -8.32
N GLN A 111 -8.33 13.88 -8.25
CA GLN A 111 -8.30 15.20 -7.63
C GLN A 111 -7.96 15.12 -6.14
N LYS A 112 -8.51 14.11 -5.43
CA LYS A 112 -8.18 13.87 -4.04
C LYS A 112 -6.68 13.55 -3.87
N ILE A 113 -6.13 12.67 -4.69
CA ILE A 113 -4.70 12.33 -4.67
C ILE A 113 -3.85 13.59 -4.89
N LEU A 114 -4.21 14.43 -5.86
CA LEU A 114 -3.49 15.68 -6.12
C LEU A 114 -3.56 16.67 -4.95
N GLN A 115 -4.74 16.83 -4.33
CA GLN A 115 -4.93 17.69 -3.15
C GLN A 115 -4.11 17.19 -1.95
N ASP A 116 -3.95 15.88 -1.82
CA ASP A 116 -3.18 15.24 -0.76
C ASP A 116 -1.66 15.21 -1.02
N GLY A 117 -1.20 15.82 -2.14
CA GLY A 117 0.22 15.97 -2.48
C GLY A 117 0.78 14.95 -3.46
N GLY A 118 -0.08 14.13 -4.09
CA GLY A 118 0.32 13.07 -5.02
C GLY A 118 0.74 11.77 -4.31
N ILE A 119 1.15 10.77 -5.07
CA ILE A 119 1.64 9.49 -4.56
C ILE A 119 3.18 9.51 -4.51
N ASP A 120 3.74 9.19 -3.35
CA ASP A 120 5.21 9.15 -3.14
C ASP A 120 5.83 7.84 -3.67
N LEU A 121 5.09 6.74 -3.61
CA LEU A 121 5.54 5.43 -4.08
C LEU A 121 4.36 4.56 -4.50
N ILE A 122 4.48 3.94 -5.67
CA ILE A 122 3.58 2.88 -6.17
C ILE A 122 4.38 1.58 -6.24
N VAL A 123 3.79 0.50 -5.74
CA VAL A 123 4.39 -0.85 -5.80
C VAL A 123 3.53 -1.76 -6.65
#